data_33eeca2d82d39b16c26111ae46b0b9eb
#
_entry.id   33eeca2d82d39b16c26111ae46b0b9eb
#
_cell.length_a   1.000
_cell.length_b   1.000
_cell.length_c   1.000
_cell.angle_alpha   90.00
_cell.angle_beta   90.00
_cell.angle_gamma   90.00
#
_symmetry.space_group_name_H-M   'P 1'
#
loop_
_entity.id
_entity.type
_entity.pdbx_description
1 polymer ?
#
loop_
_entity_poly.entity_id
_entity_poly.type
_entity_poly.pdbx_seq_one_letter_code
_entity_poly.pdbx_strand_id
1 'polypeptide(L)'
;MGLLASIFGGGGATTTEAPRPPAPSYSGVKIHPSVDNGFPPATAGFSGGTLTCKCATNPVKVKIGAQTAHNHVCGCSKCWKPAGAIFAQIAVVGKDQVQVTENADKLMIVDESATIQRHACKECGVHMYGRIENTGHPFYGLDFVHTELSSESGWSPPEFAAFVSSIIEQGFDPSKMDGIRGRLRELGLEPYDCLSPPLMDAIATHIAKQSGKLPA
;
A
#
# COMPACT_ATOMS: atom_id res chain seq x y z
N MET A 1 55.72 -54.73 18.45
CA MET A 1 54.89 -55.15 17.32
C MET A 1 53.66 -54.28 17.33
N GLY A 2 53.37 -53.43 16.49
CA GLY A 2 53.54 -53.12 15.11
C GLY A 2 52.88 -51.80 14.84
N LEU A 3 53.58 -51.01 14.07
CA LEU A 3 53.15 -49.77 13.46
C LEU A 3 51.83 -49.91 12.71
N LEU A 4 51.03 -48.82 12.70
CA LEU A 4 50.43 -48.30 11.48
C LEU A 4 50.06 -46.80 11.68
N ALA A 5 50.92 -45.95 11.13
CA ALA A 5 50.64 -44.54 10.85
C ALA A 5 49.63 -44.49 9.68
N SER A 6 48.55 -43.78 9.82
CA SER A 6 47.66 -43.44 8.72
C SER A 6 47.67 -41.92 8.49
N ILE A 7 48.21 -41.56 7.37
CA ILE A 7 48.35 -40.26 6.78
C ILE A 7 46.97 -39.91 6.18
N PHE A 8 46.30 -38.91 6.69
CA PHE A 8 45.26 -38.18 5.94
C PHE A 8 45.58 -36.68 5.98
N GLY A 9 46.38 -36.27 5.02
CA GLY A 9 46.48 -34.89 4.63
C GLY A 9 45.23 -34.47 3.83
N GLY A 10 44.23 -33.92 4.49
CA GLY A 10 43.11 -33.27 3.84
C GLY A 10 43.47 -31.82 3.54
N GLY A 11 43.94 -31.54 2.30
CA GLY A 11 44.07 -30.18 1.80
C GLY A 11 42.67 -29.57 1.65
N GLY A 12 42.30 -28.67 2.55
CA GLY A 12 41.12 -27.85 2.41
C GLY A 12 41.31 -26.86 1.26
N ALA A 13 40.74 -27.18 0.10
CA ALA A 13 40.60 -26.20 -0.97
C ALA A 13 39.62 -25.13 -0.50
N THR A 14 40.14 -23.98 -0.10
CA THR A 14 39.31 -22.76 0.07
C THR A 14 38.87 -22.33 -1.31
N THR A 15 37.64 -22.70 -1.68
CA THR A 15 36.96 -22.14 -2.83
C THR A 15 36.63 -20.69 -2.46
N THR A 16 37.43 -19.74 -2.93
CA THR A 16 37.09 -18.31 -2.95
C THR A 16 35.92 -18.16 -3.90
N GLU A 17 34.73 -18.06 -3.33
CA GLU A 17 33.53 -17.70 -4.09
C GLU A 17 33.79 -16.32 -4.76
N ALA A 18 33.65 -16.28 -6.09
CA ALA A 18 33.80 -15.05 -6.84
C ALA A 18 32.83 -13.97 -6.26
N PRO A 19 33.23 -12.71 -6.14
CA PRO A 19 32.37 -11.67 -5.61
C PRO A 19 31.07 -11.62 -6.43
N ARG A 20 29.95 -11.78 -5.73
CA ARG A 20 28.61 -11.69 -6.33
C ARG A 20 28.46 -10.33 -7.01
N PRO A 21 28.00 -10.26 -8.27
CA PRO A 21 27.77 -8.99 -8.93
C PRO A 21 26.83 -8.12 -8.07
N PRO A 22 27.02 -6.80 -8.06
CA PRO A 22 26.15 -5.90 -7.31
C PRO A 22 24.71 -6.08 -7.76
N ALA A 23 23.77 -6.05 -6.82
CA ALA A 23 22.35 -6.13 -7.12
C ALA A 23 21.95 -5.02 -8.12
N PRO A 24 21.08 -5.29 -9.10
CA PRO A 24 20.61 -4.26 -10.03
C PRO A 24 19.92 -3.14 -9.26
N SER A 25 20.18 -1.87 -9.65
CA SER A 25 19.49 -0.72 -9.09
C SER A 25 18.27 -0.37 -9.94
N TYR A 26 17.15 -0.10 -9.29
CA TYR A 26 15.88 0.26 -9.90
C TYR A 26 15.45 1.71 -9.61
N SER A 27 16.36 2.55 -9.12
CA SER A 27 16.09 3.94 -8.67
C SER A 27 15.43 4.82 -9.75
N GLY A 28 15.61 4.50 -11.03
CA GLY A 28 14.96 5.20 -12.15
C GLY A 28 13.49 4.83 -12.39
N VAL A 29 13.00 3.76 -11.78
CA VAL A 29 11.61 3.30 -11.92
C VAL A 29 10.71 4.15 -11.01
N LYS A 30 9.69 4.79 -11.61
CA LYS A 30 8.73 5.63 -10.88
C LYS A 30 7.53 4.81 -10.43
N ILE A 31 7.16 4.97 -9.18
CA ILE A 31 6.04 4.30 -8.52
C ILE A 31 4.92 5.31 -8.23
N HIS A 32 5.25 6.35 -7.45
CA HIS A 32 4.33 7.41 -7.05
C HIS A 32 5.13 8.62 -6.56
N PRO A 33 4.76 9.87 -6.91
CA PRO A 33 5.53 11.07 -6.56
C PRO A 33 5.85 11.23 -5.06
N SER A 34 4.94 10.82 -4.17
CA SER A 34 5.15 10.91 -2.72
C SER A 34 5.99 9.77 -2.14
N VAL A 35 6.31 8.74 -2.93
CA VAL A 35 6.99 7.52 -2.47
C VAL A 35 8.36 7.35 -3.12
N ASP A 36 8.55 7.85 -4.33
CA ASP A 36 9.74 7.63 -5.16
C ASP A 36 11.07 8.04 -4.51
N ASN A 37 11.05 9.03 -3.62
CA ASN A 37 12.22 9.51 -2.90
C ASN A 37 12.33 8.94 -1.46
N GLY A 38 11.56 7.87 -1.16
CA GLY A 38 11.38 7.37 0.18
C GLY A 38 10.34 8.19 0.95
N PHE A 39 10.08 7.81 2.17
CA PHE A 39 9.08 8.45 3.04
C PHE A 39 9.62 8.63 4.44
N PRO A 40 9.24 9.72 5.14
CA PRO A 40 9.66 9.93 6.52
C PRO A 40 8.99 8.90 7.44
N PRO A 41 9.58 8.61 8.61
CA PRO A 41 8.93 7.80 9.62
C PRO A 41 7.68 8.49 10.18
N ALA A 42 6.77 7.68 10.75
CA ALA A 42 5.63 8.21 11.47
C ALA A 42 6.06 9.08 12.66
N THR A 43 5.33 10.17 12.91
CA THR A 43 5.54 10.98 14.12
C THR A 43 4.76 10.39 15.28
N ALA A 44 5.44 10.14 16.40
CA ALA A 44 4.78 9.66 17.61
C ALA A 44 3.74 10.69 18.11
N GLY A 45 2.54 10.21 18.46
CA GLY A 45 1.45 11.06 18.90
C GLY A 45 0.77 11.89 17.80
N PHE A 46 1.06 11.61 16.52
CA PHE A 46 0.37 12.27 15.42
C PHE A 46 -1.13 11.93 15.46
N SER A 47 -1.96 12.95 15.48
CA SER A 47 -3.41 12.83 15.67
C SER A 47 -4.23 13.05 14.40
N GLY A 48 -3.59 12.89 13.24
CA GLY A 48 -4.26 13.09 11.95
C GLY A 48 -4.09 14.49 11.37
N GLY A 49 -4.82 14.77 10.30
CA GLY A 49 -4.70 16.03 9.54
C GLY A 49 -5.89 16.25 8.63
N THR A 50 -5.76 17.17 7.69
CA THR A 50 -6.83 17.51 6.74
C THR A 50 -6.43 17.16 5.31
N LEU A 51 -7.23 16.32 4.66
CA LEU A 51 -7.11 16.04 3.24
C LEU A 51 -7.82 17.13 2.46
N THR A 52 -7.20 17.62 1.40
CA THR A 52 -7.74 18.68 0.55
C THR A 52 -7.75 18.24 -0.90
N CYS A 53 -8.87 18.32 -1.60
CA CYS A 53 -8.93 18.01 -3.02
C CYS A 53 -8.15 19.05 -3.85
N LYS A 54 -7.97 18.78 -5.15
CA LYS A 54 -7.13 19.61 -6.03
C LYS A 54 -7.85 20.79 -6.69
N CYS A 55 -9.06 21.15 -6.25
CA CYS A 55 -9.74 22.35 -6.72
C CYS A 55 -9.01 23.59 -6.24
N ALA A 56 -8.78 24.57 -7.15
CA ALA A 56 -8.14 25.83 -6.82
C ALA A 56 -9.03 26.73 -5.93
N THR A 57 -10.36 26.60 -6.07
CA THR A 57 -11.36 27.34 -5.31
C THR A 57 -12.32 26.39 -4.62
N ASN A 58 -12.71 26.71 -3.40
CA ASN A 58 -13.66 25.93 -2.61
C ASN A 58 -13.36 24.42 -2.61
N PRO A 59 -12.14 23.97 -2.23
CA PRO A 59 -11.79 22.55 -2.23
C PRO A 59 -12.64 21.79 -1.22
N VAL A 60 -12.92 20.52 -1.53
CA VAL A 60 -13.43 19.58 -0.54
C VAL A 60 -12.35 19.36 0.51
N LYS A 61 -12.73 19.44 1.79
CA LYS A 61 -11.84 19.11 2.90
C LYS A 61 -12.41 17.98 3.75
N VAL A 62 -11.54 17.05 4.09
CA VAL A 62 -11.88 15.90 4.94
C VAL A 62 -10.87 15.83 6.08
N LYS A 63 -11.36 15.99 7.29
CA LYS A 63 -10.54 15.82 8.50
C LYS A 63 -10.40 14.36 8.84
N ILE A 64 -9.17 13.96 9.11
CA ILE A 64 -8.82 12.65 9.67
C ILE A 64 -8.40 12.88 11.11
N GLY A 65 -9.08 12.23 12.06
CA GLY A 65 -8.93 12.48 13.50
C GLY A 65 -7.93 11.54 14.21
N ALA A 66 -7.20 10.72 13.46
CA ALA A 66 -6.27 9.74 14.02
C ALA A 66 -5.08 9.46 13.08
N GLN A 67 -4.05 8.80 13.61
CA GLN A 67 -3.01 8.18 12.80
C GLN A 67 -3.60 7.05 11.95
N THR A 68 -3.03 6.83 10.77
CA THR A 68 -3.42 5.77 9.84
C THR A 68 -2.64 4.48 10.09
N ALA A 69 -3.18 3.36 9.62
CA ALA A 69 -2.57 2.03 9.70
C ALA A 69 -2.69 1.30 8.35
N HIS A 70 -1.97 0.18 8.21
CA HIS A 70 -1.98 -0.65 6.99
C HIS A 70 -1.76 0.15 5.70
N ASN A 71 -0.94 1.19 5.79
CA ASN A 71 -0.65 2.06 4.67
C ASN A 71 0.11 1.27 3.60
N HIS A 72 -0.27 1.46 2.34
CA HIS A 72 0.32 0.70 1.24
C HIS A 72 0.23 1.46 -0.08
N VAL A 73 1.01 1.04 -1.05
CA VAL A 73 0.79 1.44 -2.44
C VAL A 73 -0.05 0.38 -3.14
N CYS A 74 -1.03 0.80 -3.95
CA CYS A 74 -2.02 -0.08 -4.56
C CYS A 74 -1.99 0.01 -6.08
N GLY A 75 -1.75 -1.12 -6.75
CA GLY A 75 -1.74 -1.22 -8.22
C GLY A 75 -3.13 -1.35 -8.87
N CYS A 76 -4.22 -1.54 -8.10
CA CYS A 76 -5.54 -1.80 -8.68
C CYS A 76 -6.04 -0.63 -9.54
N SER A 77 -6.89 -0.93 -10.54
CA SER A 77 -7.44 0.06 -11.48
C SER A 77 -8.49 1.00 -10.86
N LYS A 78 -9.04 0.64 -9.71
CA LYS A 78 -10.12 1.40 -9.06
C LYS A 78 -9.64 2.51 -8.12
N CYS A 79 -8.38 2.48 -7.69
CA CYS A 79 -7.82 3.49 -6.80
C CYS A 79 -7.36 4.71 -7.61
N TRP A 80 -7.68 5.90 -7.10
CA TRP A 80 -7.21 7.15 -7.69
C TRP A 80 -5.69 7.24 -7.63
N LYS A 81 -5.10 7.75 -8.72
CA LYS A 81 -3.66 7.96 -8.85
C LYS A 81 -3.41 9.38 -9.35
N PRO A 82 -2.50 10.13 -8.75
CA PRO A 82 -2.10 11.42 -9.29
C PRO A 82 -1.33 11.26 -10.61
N ALA A 83 -1.21 12.34 -11.35
CA ALA A 83 -0.43 12.34 -12.59
C ALA A 83 1.00 11.84 -12.35
N GLY A 84 1.46 10.92 -13.20
CA GLY A 84 2.80 10.30 -13.12
C GLY A 84 2.91 9.13 -12.13
N ALA A 85 1.84 8.77 -11.40
CA ALA A 85 1.81 7.58 -10.56
C ALA A 85 1.27 6.37 -11.32
N ILE A 86 1.89 5.21 -11.11
CA ILE A 86 1.39 3.90 -11.56
C ILE A 86 0.72 3.12 -10.42
N PHE A 87 0.97 3.51 -9.18
CA PHE A 87 0.31 3.01 -7.97
C PHE A 87 -0.43 4.17 -7.29
N ALA A 88 -1.51 3.86 -6.57
CA ALA A 88 -2.12 4.77 -5.61
C ALA A 88 -1.43 4.66 -4.26
N GLN A 89 -1.39 5.72 -3.47
CA GLN A 89 -1.03 5.62 -2.05
C GLN A 89 -2.33 5.51 -1.23
N ILE A 90 -2.47 4.47 -0.45
CA ILE A 90 -3.66 4.19 0.36
C ILE A 90 -3.25 4.08 1.83
N ALA A 91 -4.03 4.71 2.68
CA ALA A 91 -3.93 4.61 4.13
C ALA A 91 -5.29 4.20 4.71
N VAL A 92 -5.31 3.52 5.85
CA VAL A 92 -6.52 3.00 6.47
C VAL A 92 -6.74 3.67 7.82
N VAL A 93 -7.99 4.03 8.10
CA VAL A 93 -8.39 4.67 9.36
C VAL A 93 -9.81 4.23 9.74
N GLY A 94 -10.19 4.30 11.01
CA GLY A 94 -11.57 4.06 11.45
C GLY A 94 -12.54 5.07 10.80
N LYS A 95 -13.71 4.60 10.36
CA LYS A 95 -14.70 5.47 9.68
C LYS A 95 -15.22 6.62 10.57
N ASP A 96 -15.21 6.43 11.87
CA ASP A 96 -15.56 7.44 12.88
C ASP A 96 -14.53 8.58 12.99
N GLN A 97 -13.33 8.37 12.44
CA GLN A 97 -12.24 9.34 12.37
C GLN A 97 -12.24 10.17 11.09
N VAL A 98 -13.19 9.94 10.18
CA VAL A 98 -13.28 10.61 8.87
C VAL A 98 -14.47 11.54 8.84
N GLN A 99 -14.23 12.84 8.74
CA GLN A 99 -15.26 13.87 8.73
C GLN A 99 -15.08 14.82 7.55
N VAL A 100 -16.09 14.92 6.68
CA VAL A 100 -16.13 15.98 5.65
C VAL A 100 -16.44 17.31 6.34
N THR A 101 -15.53 18.26 6.24
CA THR A 101 -15.63 19.55 6.92
C THR A 101 -16.02 20.71 6.01
N GLU A 102 -15.69 20.61 4.71
CA GLU A 102 -16.01 21.66 3.73
C GLU A 102 -16.45 21.07 2.39
N ASN A 103 -17.42 21.71 1.75
CA ASN A 103 -17.89 21.45 0.39
C ASN A 103 -18.33 19.99 0.13
N ALA A 104 -19.04 19.39 1.09
CA ALA A 104 -19.55 18.02 1.01
C ALA A 104 -20.46 17.77 -0.21
N ASP A 105 -21.17 18.81 -0.67
CA ASP A 105 -22.03 18.78 -1.86
C ASP A 105 -21.27 18.51 -3.17
N LYS A 106 -19.96 18.72 -3.17
CA LYS A 106 -19.08 18.35 -4.31
C LYS A 106 -18.67 16.88 -4.33
N LEU A 107 -19.00 16.10 -3.31
CA LEU A 107 -18.69 14.66 -3.33
C LEU A 107 -19.72 13.88 -4.14
N MET A 108 -19.24 12.86 -4.81
CA MET A 108 -20.03 11.83 -5.48
C MET A 108 -19.44 10.45 -5.21
N ILE A 109 -20.27 9.41 -5.22
CA ILE A 109 -19.79 8.03 -5.22
C ILE A 109 -19.44 7.66 -6.67
N VAL A 110 -18.22 7.18 -6.90
CA VAL A 110 -17.72 6.85 -8.25
C VAL A 110 -18.43 5.62 -8.82
N ASP A 111 -18.69 4.61 -7.97
CA ASP A 111 -19.35 3.36 -8.32
C ASP A 111 -20.10 2.85 -7.08
N GLU A 112 -21.42 3.02 -7.09
CA GLU A 112 -22.29 2.60 -5.98
C GLU A 112 -22.35 1.07 -5.80
N SER A 113 -22.04 0.31 -6.86
CA SER A 113 -22.00 -1.15 -6.82
C SER A 113 -20.70 -1.71 -6.26
N ALA A 114 -19.65 -0.87 -6.12
CA ALA A 114 -18.36 -1.31 -5.64
C ALA A 114 -18.40 -1.63 -4.14
N THR A 115 -17.71 -2.68 -3.73
CA THR A 115 -17.53 -3.04 -2.31
C THR A 115 -16.96 -1.88 -1.50
N ILE A 116 -15.98 -1.17 -2.05
CA ILE A 116 -15.46 0.08 -1.48
C ILE A 116 -16.05 1.23 -2.29
N GLN A 117 -17.00 1.94 -1.73
CA GLN A 117 -17.59 3.13 -2.33
C GLN A 117 -16.64 4.31 -2.20
N ARG A 118 -16.09 4.76 -3.32
CA ARG A 118 -15.12 5.85 -3.37
C ARG A 118 -15.83 7.17 -3.54
N HIS A 119 -15.67 8.05 -2.55
CA HIS A 119 -16.21 9.41 -2.55
C HIS A 119 -15.19 10.35 -3.20
N ALA A 120 -15.49 10.79 -4.41
CA ALA A 120 -14.63 11.66 -5.21
C ALA A 120 -15.20 13.07 -5.32
N CYS A 121 -14.31 14.05 -5.46
CA CYS A 121 -14.69 15.40 -5.83
C CYS A 121 -15.16 15.43 -7.29
N LYS A 122 -16.39 15.90 -7.55
CA LYS A 122 -16.99 15.99 -8.90
C LYS A 122 -16.19 16.85 -9.87
N GLU A 123 -15.49 17.89 -9.37
CA GLU A 123 -14.79 18.86 -10.20
C GLU A 123 -13.39 18.40 -10.58
N CYS A 124 -12.59 17.86 -9.64
CA CYS A 124 -11.21 17.50 -9.90
C CYS A 124 -10.96 15.98 -9.95
N GLY A 125 -11.98 15.14 -9.69
CA GLY A 125 -11.89 13.68 -9.77
C GLY A 125 -11.08 13.02 -8.65
N VAL A 126 -10.55 13.79 -7.71
CA VAL A 126 -9.74 13.24 -6.61
C VAL A 126 -10.63 12.45 -5.65
N HIS A 127 -10.25 11.22 -5.34
CA HIS A 127 -10.91 10.43 -4.31
C HIS A 127 -10.50 10.93 -2.93
N MET A 128 -11.47 11.36 -2.14
CA MET A 128 -11.23 11.87 -0.80
C MET A 128 -11.17 10.76 0.24
N TYR A 129 -12.06 9.78 0.11
CA TYR A 129 -12.05 8.55 0.92
C TYR A 129 -12.84 7.44 0.23
N GLY A 130 -12.57 6.20 0.61
CA GLY A 130 -13.36 5.02 0.23
C GLY A 130 -13.94 4.38 1.47
N ARG A 131 -15.21 3.95 1.42
CA ARG A 131 -15.96 3.39 2.55
C ARG A 131 -16.61 2.08 2.19
N ILE A 132 -16.65 1.14 3.13
CA ILE A 132 -17.38 -0.11 3.03
C ILE A 132 -18.65 0.00 3.86
N GLU A 133 -19.83 0.00 3.20
CA GLU A 133 -21.12 0.09 3.87
C GLU A 133 -21.71 -1.28 4.23
N ASN A 134 -21.24 -2.36 3.59
CA ASN A 134 -21.67 -3.72 3.92
C ASN A 134 -21.16 -4.13 5.30
N THR A 135 -22.07 -4.22 6.26
CA THR A 135 -21.77 -4.60 7.66
C THR A 135 -21.23 -6.02 7.81
N GLY A 136 -21.47 -6.91 6.84
CA GLY A 136 -20.92 -8.26 6.80
C GLY A 136 -19.51 -8.37 6.22
N HIS A 137 -18.90 -7.24 5.81
CA HIS A 137 -17.56 -7.26 5.24
C HIS A 137 -16.48 -7.24 6.33
N PRO A 138 -15.35 -8.00 6.19
CA PRO A 138 -14.29 -8.05 7.22
C PRO A 138 -13.66 -6.70 7.56
N PHE A 139 -13.71 -5.74 6.63
CA PHE A 139 -13.17 -4.38 6.82
C PHE A 139 -14.28 -3.33 7.00
N TYR A 140 -15.50 -3.74 7.37
CA TYR A 140 -16.54 -2.80 7.77
C TYR A 140 -16.07 -1.95 8.95
N GLY A 141 -16.35 -0.66 8.90
CA GLY A 141 -15.90 0.29 9.93
C GLY A 141 -14.55 0.94 9.62
N LEU A 142 -13.91 0.59 8.50
CA LEU A 142 -12.69 1.23 8.03
C LEU A 142 -12.95 2.09 6.80
N ASP A 143 -12.27 3.23 6.73
CA ASP A 143 -12.17 4.08 5.55
C ASP A 143 -10.76 4.04 4.99
N PHE A 144 -10.67 4.22 3.67
CA PHE A 144 -9.44 4.20 2.88
C PHE A 144 -9.18 5.61 2.36
N VAL A 145 -8.06 6.19 2.71
CA VAL A 145 -7.75 7.60 2.46
C VAL A 145 -6.41 7.78 1.74
N HIS A 146 -6.19 8.95 1.15
CA HIS A 146 -4.99 9.34 0.43
C HIS A 146 -4.25 10.42 1.23
N THR A 147 -3.28 10.02 2.06
CA THR A 147 -2.57 10.95 2.97
C THR A 147 -1.71 11.97 2.24
N GLU A 148 -1.33 11.73 0.98
CA GLU A 148 -0.65 12.69 0.12
C GLU A 148 -1.49 13.92 -0.27
N LEU A 149 -2.79 13.92 0.07
CA LEU A 149 -3.68 15.08 -0.08
C LEU A 149 -3.63 16.02 1.13
N SER A 150 -2.86 15.67 2.16
CA SER A 150 -2.65 16.47 3.36
C SER A 150 -1.35 17.27 3.25
N SER A 151 -1.36 18.48 3.78
CA SER A 151 -0.15 19.27 3.98
C SER A 151 0.58 18.97 5.29
N GLU A 152 -0.09 18.27 6.21
CA GLU A 152 0.50 17.86 7.48
C GLU A 152 1.47 16.69 7.29
N SER A 153 2.58 16.72 8.04
CA SER A 153 3.57 15.66 8.11
C SER A 153 3.36 14.81 9.37
N GLY A 154 3.82 13.56 9.34
CA GLY A 154 3.75 12.67 10.50
C GLY A 154 2.88 11.44 10.31
N TRP A 155 2.24 11.29 9.13
CA TRP A 155 1.50 10.10 8.74
C TRP A 155 2.37 8.84 8.79
N SER A 156 1.79 7.70 9.08
CA SER A 156 2.45 6.41 8.93
C SER A 156 2.87 6.20 7.48
N PRO A 157 4.11 5.72 7.21
CA PRO A 157 4.55 5.42 5.86
C PRO A 157 3.83 4.18 5.30
N PRO A 158 3.86 3.97 3.96
CA PRO A 158 3.49 2.70 3.37
C PRO A 158 4.36 1.55 3.90
N GLU A 159 3.75 0.38 4.09
CA GLU A 159 4.38 -0.82 4.66
C GLU A 159 4.58 -1.92 3.60
N PHE A 160 3.77 -1.93 2.55
CA PHE A 160 3.80 -2.93 1.48
C PHE A 160 3.20 -2.39 0.19
N ALA A 161 3.29 -3.19 -0.89
CA ALA A 161 2.62 -2.94 -2.16
C ALA A 161 1.57 -4.02 -2.42
N ALA A 162 0.33 -3.62 -2.73
CA ALA A 162 -0.80 -4.51 -3.00
C ALA A 162 -1.21 -4.47 -4.47
N PHE A 163 -1.76 -5.59 -4.98
CA PHE A 163 -2.29 -5.70 -6.33
C PHE A 163 -1.29 -5.28 -7.41
N VAL A 164 -0.05 -5.71 -7.26
CA VAL A 164 1.08 -5.24 -8.08
C VAL A 164 0.89 -5.61 -9.55
N SER A 165 0.44 -6.83 -9.86
CA SER A 165 0.19 -7.27 -11.24
C SER A 165 -0.98 -6.52 -11.91
N SER A 166 -1.90 -5.91 -11.14
CA SER A 166 -3.06 -5.21 -11.70
C SER A 166 -2.71 -3.95 -12.49
N ILE A 167 -1.47 -3.45 -12.42
CA ILE A 167 -1.03 -2.36 -13.29
C ILE A 167 -0.96 -2.79 -14.77
N ILE A 168 -0.78 -4.09 -15.04
CA ILE A 168 -0.78 -4.64 -16.40
C ILE A 168 -2.17 -4.48 -17.04
N GLU A 169 -3.24 -4.66 -16.26
CA GLU A 169 -4.63 -4.45 -16.71
C GLU A 169 -4.89 -3.00 -17.14
N GLN A 170 -4.04 -2.06 -16.70
CA GLN A 170 -4.08 -0.64 -17.03
C GLN A 170 -3.11 -0.26 -18.17
N GLY A 171 -2.54 -1.27 -18.86
CA GLY A 171 -1.67 -1.08 -20.02
C GLY A 171 -0.17 -0.97 -19.68
N PHE A 172 0.24 -1.29 -18.45
CA PHE A 172 1.67 -1.35 -18.14
C PHE A 172 2.32 -2.57 -18.83
N ASP A 173 3.51 -2.37 -19.38
CA ASP A 173 4.26 -3.41 -20.08
C ASP A 173 4.69 -4.53 -19.14
N PRO A 174 4.19 -5.79 -19.32
CA PRO A 174 4.51 -6.89 -18.43
C PRO A 174 6.01 -7.25 -18.40
N SER A 175 6.76 -6.96 -19.46
CA SER A 175 8.21 -7.19 -19.52
C SER A 175 9.00 -6.33 -18.54
N LYS A 176 8.40 -5.26 -18.01
CA LYS A 176 9.02 -4.33 -17.05
C LYS A 176 8.66 -4.63 -15.60
N MET A 177 7.86 -5.66 -15.32
CA MET A 177 7.36 -5.96 -13.98
C MET A 177 8.46 -6.31 -12.98
N ASP A 178 9.55 -6.95 -13.41
CA ASP A 178 10.69 -7.21 -12.52
C ASP A 178 11.34 -5.91 -12.02
N GLY A 179 11.42 -4.89 -12.87
CA GLY A 179 11.87 -3.56 -12.48
C GLY A 179 10.95 -2.90 -11.45
N ILE A 180 9.64 -3.04 -11.63
CA ILE A 180 8.64 -2.53 -10.65
C ILE A 180 8.80 -3.23 -9.31
N ARG A 181 8.82 -4.57 -9.28
CA ARG A 181 8.98 -5.35 -8.03
C ARG A 181 10.33 -5.07 -7.36
N GLY A 182 11.40 -4.92 -8.15
CA GLY A 182 12.71 -4.53 -7.66
C GLY A 182 12.68 -3.15 -7.00
N ARG A 183 12.05 -2.16 -7.65
CA ARG A 183 11.93 -0.81 -7.09
C ARG A 183 11.09 -0.77 -5.82
N LEU A 184 9.99 -1.49 -5.76
CA LEU A 184 9.17 -1.59 -4.55
C LEU A 184 9.99 -2.12 -3.38
N ARG A 185 10.78 -3.19 -3.58
CA ARG A 185 11.67 -3.75 -2.53
C ARG A 185 12.77 -2.77 -2.11
N GLU A 186 13.37 -2.02 -3.04
CA GLU A 186 14.34 -0.96 -2.71
C GLU A 186 13.72 0.12 -1.81
N LEU A 187 12.42 0.38 -1.95
CA LEU A 187 11.66 1.30 -1.11
C LEU A 187 11.19 0.65 0.21
N GLY A 188 11.54 -0.61 0.46
CA GLY A 188 11.09 -1.35 1.64
C GLY A 188 9.65 -1.85 1.56
N LEU A 189 9.06 -1.85 0.37
CA LEU A 189 7.67 -2.26 0.14
C LEU A 189 7.62 -3.65 -0.50
N GLU A 190 7.33 -4.69 0.27
CA GLU A 190 7.19 -6.03 -0.31
C GLU A 190 5.99 -6.08 -1.26
N PRO A 191 6.18 -6.53 -2.53
CA PRO A 191 5.13 -6.58 -3.52
C PRO A 191 4.27 -7.84 -3.41
N TYR A 192 2.96 -7.67 -3.27
CA TYR A 192 1.95 -8.72 -3.30
C TYR A 192 0.98 -8.53 -4.46
N ASP A 193 0.53 -9.64 -5.08
CA ASP A 193 -0.51 -9.61 -6.12
C ASP A 193 -1.94 -9.67 -5.54
N CYS A 194 -2.06 -9.57 -4.20
CA CYS A 194 -3.28 -9.39 -3.42
C CYS A 194 -2.97 -8.44 -2.26
N LEU A 195 -3.57 -8.64 -1.09
CA LEU A 195 -3.17 -7.96 0.15
C LEU A 195 -1.99 -8.68 0.81
N SER A 196 -1.40 -8.08 1.86
CA SER A 196 -0.35 -8.73 2.65
C SER A 196 -0.88 -9.97 3.37
N PRO A 197 -0.03 -10.99 3.66
CA PRO A 197 -0.47 -12.23 4.29
C PRO A 197 -1.32 -12.03 5.55
N PRO A 198 -0.99 -11.17 6.52
CA PRO A 198 -1.83 -10.96 7.69
C PRO A 198 -3.25 -10.45 7.38
N LEU A 199 -3.39 -9.61 6.35
CA LEU A 199 -4.70 -9.12 5.92
C LEU A 199 -5.50 -10.21 5.18
N MET A 200 -4.83 -11.06 4.41
CA MET A 200 -5.46 -12.24 3.78
C MET A 200 -5.94 -13.24 4.84
N ASP A 201 -5.14 -13.48 5.89
CA ASP A 201 -5.52 -14.33 7.01
C ASP A 201 -6.74 -13.78 7.76
N ALA A 202 -6.81 -12.46 7.96
CA ALA A 202 -7.96 -11.80 8.59
C ALA A 202 -9.25 -12.01 7.76
N ILE A 203 -9.18 -11.86 6.42
CA ILE A 203 -10.31 -12.10 5.53
C ILE A 203 -10.74 -13.58 5.60
N ALA A 204 -9.80 -14.51 5.48
CA ALA A 204 -10.09 -15.94 5.50
C ALA A 204 -10.71 -16.37 6.85
N THR A 205 -10.19 -15.84 7.96
CA THR A 205 -10.74 -16.06 9.30
C THR A 205 -12.17 -15.55 9.41
N HIS A 206 -12.44 -14.35 8.94
CA HIS A 206 -13.80 -13.78 8.94
C HIS A 206 -14.79 -14.65 8.16
N ILE A 207 -14.41 -15.07 6.94
CA ILE A 207 -15.25 -15.96 6.11
C ILE A 207 -15.49 -17.32 6.80
N ALA A 208 -14.46 -17.89 7.43
CA ALA A 208 -14.56 -19.16 8.14
C ALA A 208 -15.49 -19.05 9.36
N LYS A 209 -15.49 -17.95 10.08
CA LYS A 209 -16.42 -17.68 11.19
C LYS A 209 -17.85 -17.51 10.68
N GLN A 210 -18.08 -16.72 9.62
CA GLN A 210 -19.40 -16.55 9.02
C GLN A 210 -19.99 -17.87 8.51
N SER A 211 -19.17 -18.78 8.00
CA SER A 211 -19.61 -20.09 7.51
C SER A 211 -19.67 -21.18 8.59
N GLY A 212 -19.42 -20.83 9.87
CA GLY A 212 -19.47 -21.78 11.00
C GLY A 212 -18.31 -22.78 11.02
N LYS A 213 -17.24 -22.57 10.22
CA LYS A 213 -16.04 -23.43 10.20
C LYS A 213 -15.04 -23.10 11.31
N LEU A 214 -15.12 -21.90 11.88
CA LEU A 214 -14.42 -21.47 13.06
C LEU A 214 -15.41 -20.92 14.11
N PRO A 215 -15.09 -20.98 15.39
CA PRO A 215 -15.87 -20.33 16.45
C PRO A 215 -15.99 -18.82 16.19
N ALA A 216 -17.12 -18.23 16.58
CA ALA A 216 -17.37 -16.79 16.45
C ALA A 216 -16.34 -15.94 17.23
#